data_bc298bcd46d9972fb6412b9535101468
#
_entry.id   bc298bcd46d9972fb6412b9535101468
#
_cell.length_a   1.000
_cell.length_b   1.000
_cell.length_c   1.000
_cell.angle_alpha   90.00
_cell.angle_beta   90.00
_cell.angle_gamma   90.00
#
_symmetry.space_group_name_H-M   'P 1'
#
loop_
_entity.id
_entity.type
_entity.pdbx_description
1 polymer ?
#
loop_
_entity_poly.entity_id
_entity_poly.type
_entity_poly.pdbx_seq_one_letter_code
_entity_poly.pdbx_strand_id
1 'polypeptide(L)'
;MSGEAPMNPSSAGFGPNEWLVDEIYQQYLTXKNSVDPSWWEFFGDYSPAERTSAKITNGAKPAETPGVKPVVKKSAEXIXPIRKKTVEIPTTNEPVTEIIRGTSARVVTNMEASLKVPTATSVRSIPAILLQENRTFINNHLARQRGGKVSFTHIIAYAVAKAVSEIKEMNSGFTVVDGKPAIVKYPHVGLGLAIDLAKEDGSRQLLVPNIKFADVLDFAQFWSTYDDLVRRARAGKLVV
;
A
#
# COMPACT_ATOMS: atom_id res chain seq x y z
N MET A 1 21.72 39.55 -15.92
CA MET A 1 22.36 38.48 -15.11
C MET A 1 21.45 38.19 -13.92
N SER A 2 20.52 37.25 -14.11
CA SER A 2 19.58 36.86 -13.07
C SER A 2 20.08 35.56 -12.48
N GLY A 3 20.58 35.63 -11.25
CA GLY A 3 21.06 34.47 -10.52
C GLY A 3 19.87 33.65 -10.03
N GLU A 4 19.72 32.46 -10.58
CA GLU A 4 18.83 31.45 -10.02
C GLU A 4 19.44 30.92 -8.72
N ALA A 5 18.74 31.12 -7.63
CA ALA A 5 19.11 30.52 -6.35
C ALA A 5 18.96 29.00 -6.44
N PRO A 6 19.87 28.21 -5.89
CA PRO A 6 19.73 26.74 -5.91
C PRO A 6 18.53 26.31 -5.07
N MET A 7 17.64 25.54 -5.69
CA MET A 7 16.53 24.90 -4.97
C MET A 7 17.07 23.90 -3.96
N ASN A 8 16.76 24.14 -2.71
CA ASN A 8 17.12 23.24 -1.62
C ASN A 8 16.27 21.94 -1.71
N PRO A 9 16.87 20.77 -1.84
CA PRO A 9 16.10 19.52 -2.01
C PRO A 9 15.40 19.03 -0.74
N SER A 10 15.50 19.75 0.37
CA SER A 10 14.95 19.35 1.67
C SER A 10 13.43 19.48 1.81
N SER A 11 12.71 19.92 0.76
CA SER A 11 11.27 20.15 0.83
C SER A 11 10.40 19.12 0.09
N ALA A 12 10.99 18.05 -0.41
CA ALA A 12 10.22 16.97 -1.02
C ALA A 12 9.59 16.12 0.10
N GLY A 13 8.35 16.38 0.41
CA GLY A 13 7.59 15.55 1.34
C GLY A 13 7.38 14.14 0.76
N PHE A 14 7.82 13.11 1.48
CA PHE A 14 7.69 11.72 1.06
C PHE A 14 6.29 11.14 1.32
N GLY A 15 5.37 11.97 1.83
CA GLY A 15 3.98 11.60 2.05
C GLY A 15 3.83 10.37 2.97
N PRO A 16 3.02 9.38 2.58
CA PRO A 16 2.79 8.19 3.42
C PRO A 16 4.04 7.31 3.63
N ASN A 17 5.12 7.55 2.89
CA ASN A 17 6.36 6.76 2.97
C ASN A 17 7.43 7.42 3.84
N GLU A 18 7.09 8.49 4.54
CA GLU A 18 8.00 9.24 5.40
C GLU A 18 8.65 8.37 6.48
N TRP A 19 7.89 7.45 7.04
CA TRP A 19 8.40 6.48 8.03
C TRP A 19 9.56 5.64 7.49
N LEU A 20 9.51 5.28 6.21
CA LEU A 20 10.58 4.50 5.56
C LEU A 20 11.87 5.31 5.44
N VAL A 21 11.73 6.61 5.12
CA VAL A 21 12.90 7.51 5.03
C VAL A 21 13.53 7.68 6.42
N ASP A 22 12.72 7.81 7.46
CA ASP A 22 13.20 7.90 8.84
C ASP A 22 13.90 6.60 9.26
N GLU A 23 13.38 5.43 8.87
CA GLU A 23 14.03 4.14 9.14
C GLU A 23 15.39 4.03 8.45
N ILE A 24 15.48 4.40 7.18
CA ILE A 24 16.75 4.40 6.43
C ILE A 24 17.73 5.42 7.04
N TYR A 25 17.24 6.55 7.52
CA TYR A 25 18.04 7.55 8.21
C TYR A 25 18.65 7.01 9.51
N GLN A 26 17.87 6.25 10.30
CA GLN A 26 18.39 5.58 11.50
C GLN A 26 19.48 4.56 11.16
N GLN A 27 19.32 3.84 10.06
CA GLN A 27 20.35 2.93 9.55
C GLN A 27 21.62 3.69 9.13
N TYR A 28 21.45 4.84 8.46
CA TYR A 28 22.56 5.72 8.06
C TYR A 28 23.33 6.24 9.27
N LEU A 29 22.66 6.65 10.32
CA LEU A 29 23.29 7.09 11.60
C LEU A 29 24.04 5.96 12.32
N THR A 30 23.60 4.75 12.14
CA THR A 30 24.25 3.58 12.75
C THR A 30 25.48 3.14 11.94
N UNK A 31 25.31 3.10 10.64
CA UNK A 31 26.26 2.77 9.88
C UNK A 31 26.13 3.27 8.60
N LYS A 32 26.87 4.15 8.31
CA LYS A 32 26.77 4.86 7.03
C LYS A 32 26.83 3.92 5.81
N ASN A 33 27.66 2.89 5.92
CA ASN A 33 27.84 1.91 4.83
C ASN A 33 26.72 0.86 4.75
N SER A 34 25.76 0.88 5.67
CA SER A 34 24.59 -0.01 5.63
C SER A 34 23.48 0.50 4.70
N VAL A 35 23.63 1.71 4.17
CA VAL A 35 22.65 2.38 3.33
C VAL A 35 23.28 2.63 1.95
N ASP A 36 22.49 2.52 0.90
CA ASP A 36 22.92 2.77 -0.48
C ASP A 36 23.57 4.17 -0.60
N PRO A 37 24.75 4.28 -1.25
CA PRO A 37 25.45 5.56 -1.37
C PRO A 37 24.64 6.70 -1.99
N SER A 38 23.60 6.42 -2.74
CA SER A 38 22.71 7.45 -3.32
C SER A 38 21.97 8.26 -2.25
N TRP A 39 21.81 7.71 -1.04
CA TRP A 39 21.17 8.40 0.09
C TRP A 39 22.12 9.29 0.89
N TRP A 40 23.44 9.15 0.72
CA TRP A 40 24.43 9.83 1.57
C TRP A 40 24.38 11.36 1.42
N GLU A 41 24.21 11.82 0.18
CA GLU A 41 24.10 13.26 -0.11
C GLU A 41 22.80 13.84 0.48
N PHE A 42 21.69 13.12 0.34
CA PHE A 42 20.41 13.51 0.88
C PHE A 42 20.44 13.57 2.42
N PHE A 43 20.99 12.55 3.07
CA PHE A 43 21.03 12.47 4.53
C PHE A 43 22.09 13.38 5.17
N GLY A 44 23.00 13.96 4.38
CA GLY A 44 23.92 14.96 4.87
C GLY A 44 23.25 16.22 5.39
N ASP A 45 22.13 16.60 4.75
CA ASP A 45 21.35 17.79 5.10
C ASP A 45 19.99 17.46 5.72
N TYR A 46 19.67 16.19 5.95
CA TYR A 46 18.38 15.75 6.45
C TYR A 46 18.32 15.83 7.99
N SER A 47 17.32 16.51 8.53
CA SER A 47 17.07 16.59 9.97
C SER A 47 15.58 16.37 10.28
N PRO A 48 15.22 15.28 10.95
CA PRO A 48 13.83 15.00 11.31
C PRO A 48 13.19 16.04 12.25
N ALA A 49 14.01 16.71 13.07
CA ALA A 49 13.53 17.64 14.10
C ALA A 49 12.99 18.97 13.55
N GLU A 50 13.35 19.34 12.34
CA GLU A 50 12.89 20.61 11.73
C GLU A 50 11.43 20.60 11.29
N ARG A 51 10.81 19.42 11.15
CA ARG A 51 9.43 19.26 10.69
C ARG A 51 8.40 19.44 11.78
N THR A 52 8.76 19.25 13.05
CA THR A 52 7.83 19.40 14.18
C THR A 52 7.50 20.87 14.45
N SER A 53 8.36 21.80 14.01
CA SER A 53 8.17 23.24 14.25
C SER A 53 7.29 23.95 13.22
N ALA A 54 6.97 23.32 12.10
CA ALA A 54 6.26 23.96 10.99
C ALA A 54 4.71 23.89 11.08
N LYS A 55 4.16 23.22 12.11
CA LYS A 55 2.72 22.95 12.15
C LYS A 55 1.93 23.75 13.18
N ILE A 56 2.53 24.79 13.81
CA ILE A 56 1.78 25.66 14.72
C ILE A 56 2.02 27.13 14.38
N THR A 57 1.32 27.62 13.38
CA THR A 57 1.03 29.05 13.25
C THR A 57 -0.37 29.26 12.68
N ASN A 58 -1.33 29.38 13.57
CA ASN A 58 -2.51 30.18 13.27
C ASN A 58 -2.85 31.00 14.51
N GLY A 59 -2.87 32.29 14.32
CA GLY A 59 -2.73 33.34 15.24
C GLY A 59 -3.82 33.57 16.26
N ALA A 60 -3.42 34.20 17.31
CA ALA A 60 -4.17 35.26 18.02
C ALA A 60 -3.20 36.03 18.93
N LYS A 61 -3.37 37.31 18.96
CA LYS A 61 -2.54 38.35 19.54
C LYS A 61 -2.65 38.43 21.09
N PRO A 62 -1.65 38.94 21.78
CA PRO A 62 -1.51 38.80 23.23
C PRO A 62 -2.15 39.91 24.06
N ALA A 63 -2.43 39.60 25.31
CA ALA A 63 -2.71 40.57 26.34
C ALA A 63 -1.78 40.38 27.55
N GLU A 64 -1.42 41.48 28.14
CA GLU A 64 -0.30 41.71 29.06
C GLU A 64 -0.44 41.15 30.48
N THR A 65 0.72 40.96 31.08
CA THR A 65 1.12 40.63 32.45
C THR A 65 0.40 41.40 33.58
N PRO A 66 0.46 40.96 34.89
CA PRO A 66 1.68 41.12 35.67
C PRO A 66 1.98 39.98 36.68
N GLY A 67 3.24 39.95 37.12
CA GLY A 67 3.89 38.91 37.85
C GLY A 67 3.62 38.74 39.33
N VAL A 68 4.01 37.57 39.86
CA VAL A 68 4.27 37.32 41.29
C VAL A 68 5.40 36.30 41.43
N LYS A 69 6.19 36.49 42.47
CA LYS A 69 7.47 35.86 42.82
C LYS A 69 7.40 34.36 43.21
N PRO A 70 8.55 33.66 43.24
CA PRO A 70 8.59 32.22 43.43
C PRO A 70 8.50 31.82 44.90
N VAL A 71 7.77 30.72 45.15
CA VAL A 71 7.84 29.99 46.44
C VAL A 71 8.39 28.59 46.16
N VAL A 72 9.55 28.36 46.76
CA VAL A 72 10.19 27.03 46.78
C VAL A 72 9.48 26.16 47.84
N LYS A 73 8.93 25.03 47.41
CA LYS A 73 8.64 23.95 48.37
C LYS A 73 9.12 22.63 47.79
N LYS A 74 10.11 22.06 48.48
CA LYS A 74 10.58 20.71 48.33
C LYS A 74 9.46 19.72 48.70
N SER A 75 9.14 18.82 47.79
CA SER A 75 8.52 17.54 48.16
C SER A 75 9.26 16.44 47.43
N ALA A 76 9.98 15.62 48.21
CA ALA A 76 10.57 14.40 47.70
C ALA A 76 9.46 13.37 47.63
N GLU A 77 9.06 13.04 46.45
CA GLU A 77 8.23 11.86 46.24
C GLU A 77 9.08 10.67 45.85
N UNK A 78 8.96 9.52 46.47
CA UNK A 78 9.62 8.43 46.25
C UNK A 78 9.36 7.80 45.00
N ILE A 79 10.27 7.83 44.47
CA ILE A 79 10.31 7.08 43.22
C ILE A 79 10.12 5.60 43.51
N UNK A 80 9.05 5.15 43.44
CA UNK A 80 8.81 3.94 43.52
C UNK A 80 9.64 3.19 42.75
N PRO A 81 9.99 2.14 43.11
CA PRO A 81 10.82 1.27 42.30
C PRO A 81 10.06 0.85 41.04
N ILE A 82 10.64 1.13 39.89
CA ILE A 82 10.18 0.60 38.61
C ILE A 82 10.20 -0.93 38.75
N ARG A 83 9.02 -1.52 38.87
CA ARG A 83 8.86 -2.97 38.88
C ARG A 83 9.35 -3.45 37.48
N LYS A 84 10.56 -3.96 37.41
CA LYS A 84 11.08 -4.64 36.23
C LYS A 84 10.15 -5.82 35.98
N LYS A 85 9.32 -5.69 34.92
CA LYS A 85 8.49 -6.79 34.43
C LYS A 85 9.48 -7.87 34.00
N THR A 86 9.63 -8.91 34.79
CA THR A 86 10.47 -10.06 34.45
C THR A 86 9.84 -10.67 33.18
N VAL A 87 10.56 -10.57 32.08
CA VAL A 87 10.15 -11.25 30.86
C VAL A 87 10.36 -12.74 31.10
N GLU A 88 9.27 -13.48 31.22
CA GLU A 88 9.32 -14.93 31.31
C GLU A 88 9.81 -15.44 29.94
N ILE A 89 11.04 -15.93 29.91
CA ILE A 89 11.60 -16.55 28.70
C ILE A 89 10.89 -17.90 28.55
N PRO A 90 10.26 -18.16 27.38
CA PRO A 90 9.61 -19.44 27.15
C PRO A 90 10.60 -20.60 27.33
N THR A 91 10.21 -21.61 28.08
CA THR A 91 11.08 -22.76 28.41
C THR A 91 11.14 -23.81 27.31
N THR A 92 10.29 -23.70 26.28
CA THR A 92 10.26 -24.64 25.15
C THR A 92 10.56 -23.90 23.83
N ASN A 93 11.63 -24.32 23.18
CA ASN A 93 12.03 -23.90 21.82
C ASN A 93 11.58 -24.90 20.75
N GLU A 94 10.67 -25.81 21.07
CA GLU A 94 10.20 -26.80 20.10
C GLU A 94 9.24 -26.16 19.12
N PRO A 95 9.48 -26.37 17.80
CA PRO A 95 8.57 -25.84 16.78
C PRO A 95 7.22 -26.55 16.84
N VAL A 96 6.14 -25.77 16.78
CA VAL A 96 4.78 -26.32 16.72
C VAL A 96 4.44 -26.57 15.24
N THR A 97 4.08 -27.81 14.92
CA THR A 97 3.67 -28.18 13.55
C THR A 97 2.14 -28.22 13.49
N GLU A 98 1.57 -27.45 12.56
CA GLU A 98 0.13 -27.42 12.33
C GLU A 98 -0.19 -27.82 10.88
N ILE A 99 -1.19 -28.70 10.70
CA ILE A 99 -1.62 -29.14 9.38
C ILE A 99 -2.44 -28.04 8.71
N ILE A 100 -1.97 -27.60 7.55
CA ILE A 100 -2.67 -26.61 6.73
C ILE A 100 -3.89 -27.25 6.08
N ARG A 101 -5.09 -26.66 6.24
CA ARG A 101 -6.36 -27.21 5.75
C ARG A 101 -7.17 -26.14 5.00
N GLY A 102 -8.20 -26.57 4.29
CA GLY A 102 -9.17 -25.70 3.63
C GLY A 102 -8.57 -24.80 2.55
N THR A 103 -8.89 -23.54 2.57
CA THR A 103 -8.46 -22.55 1.57
C THR A 103 -6.93 -22.43 1.50
N SER A 104 -6.27 -22.46 2.65
CA SER A 104 -4.81 -22.36 2.71
C SER A 104 -4.11 -23.56 2.05
N ALA A 105 -4.65 -24.77 2.24
CA ALA A 105 -4.13 -25.97 1.56
C ALA A 105 -4.29 -25.86 0.04
N ARG A 106 -5.41 -25.29 -0.43
CA ARG A 106 -5.64 -25.06 -1.86
C ARG A 106 -4.64 -24.03 -2.43
N VAL A 107 -4.29 -23.00 -1.65
CA VAL A 107 -3.24 -22.05 -2.04
C VAL A 107 -1.90 -22.75 -2.23
N VAL A 108 -1.52 -23.64 -1.31
CA VAL A 108 -0.27 -24.43 -1.44
C VAL A 108 -0.28 -25.22 -2.75
N THR A 109 -1.35 -25.97 -3.02
CA THR A 109 -1.47 -26.76 -4.25
C THR A 109 -1.33 -25.90 -5.52
N ASN A 110 -2.00 -24.74 -5.54
CA ASN A 110 -1.97 -23.80 -6.67
C ASN A 110 -0.57 -23.20 -6.86
N MET A 111 0.09 -22.85 -5.77
CA MET A 111 1.45 -22.29 -5.83
C MET A 111 2.46 -23.32 -6.33
N GLU A 112 2.36 -24.58 -5.88
CA GLU A 112 3.20 -25.67 -6.40
C GLU A 112 2.97 -25.91 -7.89
N ALA A 113 1.71 -25.86 -8.34
CA ALA A 113 1.39 -25.99 -9.75
C ALA A 113 1.96 -24.82 -10.57
N SER A 114 1.96 -23.60 -10.02
CA SER A 114 2.45 -22.40 -10.71
C SER A 114 3.96 -22.46 -11.00
N LEU A 115 4.73 -23.18 -10.19
CA LEU A 115 6.18 -23.36 -10.42
C LEU A 115 6.50 -24.09 -11.74
N LYS A 116 5.53 -24.80 -12.30
CA LYS A 116 5.69 -25.51 -13.57
C LYS A 116 5.41 -24.64 -14.79
N VAL A 117 4.91 -23.41 -14.57
CA VAL A 117 4.57 -22.49 -15.67
C VAL A 117 5.78 -21.61 -15.96
N PRO A 118 6.35 -21.68 -17.19
CA PRO A 118 7.45 -20.78 -17.54
C PRO A 118 6.98 -19.34 -17.59
N THR A 119 7.83 -18.45 -17.09
CA THR A 119 7.52 -17.01 -17.02
C THR A 119 8.50 -16.18 -17.85
N ALA A 120 8.00 -15.11 -18.45
CA ALA A 120 8.81 -14.08 -19.11
C ALA A 120 8.35 -12.71 -18.58
N THR A 121 9.31 -11.87 -18.21
CA THR A 121 9.01 -10.58 -17.59
C THR A 121 9.44 -9.44 -18.51
N SER A 122 8.53 -8.53 -18.79
CA SER A 122 8.83 -7.26 -19.47
C SER A 122 8.55 -6.10 -18.52
N VAL A 123 9.46 -5.13 -18.49
CA VAL A 123 9.32 -3.94 -17.64
C VAL A 123 9.21 -2.71 -18.52
N ARG A 124 8.25 -1.84 -18.22
CA ARG A 124 8.03 -0.58 -18.92
C ARG A 124 7.75 0.52 -17.89
N SER A 125 8.36 1.69 -18.10
CA SER A 125 8.06 2.88 -17.31
C SER A 125 6.97 3.68 -17.99
N ILE A 126 5.91 4.00 -17.25
CA ILE A 126 4.76 4.74 -17.77
C ILE A 126 4.60 6.01 -16.92
N PRO A 127 4.66 7.23 -17.56
CA PRO A 127 4.41 8.45 -16.81
C PRO A 127 2.99 8.47 -16.22
N ALA A 128 2.89 8.74 -14.93
CA ALA A 128 1.60 8.64 -14.20
C ALA A 128 0.89 9.99 -13.99
N ILE A 129 1.48 11.09 -14.47
CA ILE A 129 0.95 12.45 -14.21
C ILE A 129 -0.47 12.62 -14.78
N LEU A 130 -0.68 12.22 -16.01
CA LEU A 130 -2.00 12.30 -16.67
C LEU A 130 -3.03 11.42 -15.97
N LEU A 131 -2.62 10.25 -15.53
CA LEU A 131 -3.47 9.33 -14.76
C LEU A 131 -3.91 9.99 -13.44
N GLN A 132 -3.00 10.66 -12.75
CA GLN A 132 -3.28 11.37 -11.49
C GLN A 132 -4.24 12.54 -11.72
N GLU A 133 -4.01 13.34 -12.75
CA GLU A 133 -4.86 14.49 -13.12
C GLU A 133 -6.28 14.02 -13.45
N ASN A 134 -6.42 13.01 -14.31
CA ASN A 134 -7.72 12.45 -14.68
C ASN A 134 -8.46 11.90 -13.46
N ARG A 135 -7.77 11.17 -12.59
CA ARG A 135 -8.38 10.66 -11.35
C ARG A 135 -8.87 11.81 -10.46
N THR A 136 -8.10 12.88 -10.33
CA THR A 136 -8.48 14.06 -9.55
C THR A 136 -9.72 14.72 -10.16
N PHE A 137 -9.75 14.91 -11.47
CA PHE A 137 -10.88 15.49 -12.19
C PHE A 137 -12.16 14.67 -11.98
N ILE A 138 -12.07 13.35 -12.17
CA ILE A 138 -13.22 12.44 -11.97
C ILE A 138 -13.73 12.51 -10.54
N ASN A 139 -12.84 12.47 -9.56
CA ASN A 139 -13.22 12.48 -8.15
C ASN A 139 -13.85 13.81 -7.72
N ASN A 140 -13.37 14.92 -8.26
CA ASN A 140 -13.99 16.23 -8.03
C ASN A 140 -15.40 16.30 -8.61
N HIS A 141 -15.62 15.69 -9.77
CA HIS A 141 -16.95 15.60 -10.38
C HIS A 141 -17.90 14.71 -9.56
N LEU A 142 -17.44 13.54 -9.14
CA LEU A 142 -18.23 12.60 -8.32
C LEU A 142 -18.63 13.21 -6.98
N ALA A 143 -17.71 13.93 -6.33
CA ALA A 143 -17.97 14.58 -5.04
C ALA A 143 -19.12 15.60 -5.12
N ARG A 144 -19.31 16.24 -6.30
CA ARG A 144 -20.38 17.22 -6.50
C ARG A 144 -21.72 16.62 -6.87
N GLN A 145 -21.75 15.39 -7.38
CA GLN A 145 -22.98 14.81 -7.94
C GLN A 145 -23.47 13.55 -7.19
N ARG A 146 -22.73 12.46 -7.30
CA ARG A 146 -23.18 11.13 -6.90
C ARG A 146 -22.47 10.57 -5.66
N GLY A 147 -21.37 11.17 -5.28
CA GLY A 147 -20.48 10.56 -4.31
C GLY A 147 -19.71 9.38 -4.88
N GLY A 148 -18.92 8.74 -4.03
CA GLY A 148 -18.03 7.66 -4.45
C GLY A 148 -16.63 8.17 -4.78
N LYS A 149 -15.74 7.25 -5.10
CA LYS A 149 -14.33 7.58 -5.35
C LYS A 149 -13.69 6.59 -6.33
N VAL A 150 -13.06 7.12 -7.36
CA VAL A 150 -12.27 6.33 -8.30
C VAL A 150 -10.83 6.25 -7.79
N SER A 151 -10.29 5.05 -7.68
CA SER A 151 -8.90 4.78 -7.32
C SER A 151 -8.04 4.59 -8.59
N PHE A 152 -6.71 4.61 -8.41
CA PHE A 152 -5.79 4.24 -9.49
C PHE A 152 -6.07 2.81 -9.98
N THR A 153 -6.39 1.90 -9.08
CA THR A 153 -6.68 0.51 -9.42
C THR A 153 -7.88 0.41 -10.38
N HIS A 154 -8.93 1.21 -10.18
CA HIS A 154 -10.09 1.21 -11.10
C HIS A 154 -9.66 1.56 -12.52
N ILE A 155 -8.87 2.63 -12.68
CA ILE A 155 -8.48 3.13 -14.02
C ILE A 155 -7.52 2.13 -14.68
N ILE A 156 -6.51 1.67 -13.95
CA ILE A 156 -5.50 0.74 -14.47
C ILE A 156 -6.13 -0.59 -14.84
N ALA A 157 -6.98 -1.15 -13.95
CA ALA A 157 -7.63 -2.42 -14.19
C ALA A 157 -8.57 -2.37 -15.41
N TYR A 158 -9.30 -1.26 -15.58
CA TYR A 158 -10.15 -1.04 -16.75
C TYR A 158 -9.30 -0.95 -18.02
N ALA A 159 -8.21 -0.20 -18.00
CA ALA A 159 -7.29 -0.08 -19.13
C ALA A 159 -6.70 -1.45 -19.51
N VAL A 160 -6.33 -2.26 -18.52
CA VAL A 160 -5.82 -3.63 -18.74
C VAL A 160 -6.90 -4.49 -19.42
N ALA A 161 -8.16 -4.44 -18.93
CA ALA A 161 -9.26 -5.22 -19.52
C ALA A 161 -9.47 -4.83 -20.99
N LYS A 162 -9.41 -3.53 -21.32
CA LYS A 162 -9.54 -3.04 -22.71
C LYS A 162 -8.35 -3.47 -23.57
N ALA A 163 -7.12 -3.34 -23.08
CA ALA A 163 -5.92 -3.75 -23.81
C ALA A 163 -5.92 -5.26 -24.11
N VAL A 164 -6.32 -6.08 -23.15
CA VAL A 164 -6.42 -7.54 -23.33
C VAL A 164 -7.50 -7.90 -24.35
N SER A 165 -8.60 -7.15 -24.41
CA SER A 165 -9.65 -7.38 -25.42
C SER A 165 -9.17 -7.07 -26.84
N GLU A 166 -8.22 -6.15 -26.99
CA GLU A 166 -7.59 -5.83 -28.28
C GLU A 166 -6.48 -6.83 -28.65
N ILE A 167 -5.72 -7.29 -27.67
CA ILE A 167 -4.60 -8.26 -27.85
C ILE A 167 -5.06 -9.61 -27.29
N LYS A 168 -5.89 -10.29 -28.06
CA LYS A 168 -6.59 -11.52 -27.63
C LYS A 168 -5.65 -12.67 -27.22
N GLU A 169 -4.44 -12.67 -27.78
CA GLU A 169 -3.41 -13.66 -27.42
C GLU A 169 -3.06 -13.60 -25.93
N MET A 170 -3.17 -12.42 -25.31
CA MET A 170 -2.92 -12.23 -23.88
C MET A 170 -4.02 -12.85 -23.00
N ASN A 171 -5.19 -13.21 -23.59
CA ASN A 171 -6.30 -13.85 -22.89
C ASN A 171 -6.39 -15.35 -23.30
N SER A 172 -5.25 -15.98 -23.53
CA SER A 172 -5.18 -17.39 -23.91
C SER A 172 -4.58 -18.24 -22.82
N GLY A 173 -5.03 -19.49 -22.73
CA GLY A 173 -4.48 -20.48 -21.80
C GLY A 173 -3.80 -21.63 -22.56
N PHE A 174 -2.97 -22.36 -21.84
CA PHE A 174 -2.34 -23.58 -22.33
C PHE A 174 -3.07 -24.80 -21.74
N THR A 175 -3.25 -25.83 -22.54
CA THR A 175 -3.75 -27.13 -22.08
C THR A 175 -3.17 -28.26 -22.93
N VAL A 176 -3.47 -29.51 -22.57
CA VAL A 176 -3.12 -30.69 -23.36
C VAL A 176 -4.41 -31.45 -23.66
N VAL A 177 -4.66 -31.68 -24.94
CA VAL A 177 -5.82 -32.44 -25.45
C VAL A 177 -5.29 -33.68 -26.17
N ASP A 178 -5.66 -34.86 -25.73
CA ASP A 178 -5.23 -36.16 -26.30
C ASP A 178 -3.70 -36.26 -26.44
N GLY A 179 -2.97 -35.81 -25.40
CA GLY A 179 -1.51 -35.83 -25.36
C GLY A 179 -0.83 -34.76 -26.24
N LYS A 180 -1.58 -33.87 -26.88
CA LYS A 180 -1.04 -32.82 -27.74
C LYS A 180 -1.19 -31.45 -27.09
N PRO A 181 -0.18 -30.56 -27.21
CA PRO A 181 -0.31 -29.21 -26.69
C PRO A 181 -1.39 -28.43 -27.43
N ALA A 182 -2.21 -27.67 -26.70
CA ALA A 182 -3.34 -26.91 -27.24
C ALA A 182 -3.45 -25.53 -26.58
N ILE A 183 -3.99 -24.57 -27.33
CA ILE A 183 -4.27 -23.22 -26.82
C ILE A 183 -5.76 -23.10 -26.57
N VAL A 184 -6.11 -22.66 -25.36
CA VAL A 184 -7.50 -22.29 -25.03
C VAL A 184 -7.66 -20.78 -25.26
N LYS A 185 -8.57 -20.40 -26.16
CA LYS A 185 -8.89 -19.00 -26.44
C LYS A 185 -10.19 -18.63 -25.75
N TYR A 186 -10.12 -17.71 -24.79
CA TYR A 186 -11.31 -17.28 -24.05
C TYR A 186 -11.98 -16.13 -24.81
N PRO A 187 -13.32 -16.17 -24.97
CA PRO A 187 -14.02 -15.11 -25.73
C PRO A 187 -14.11 -13.77 -24.98
N HIS A 188 -14.09 -13.79 -23.67
CA HIS A 188 -14.24 -12.61 -22.83
C HIS A 188 -13.15 -12.54 -21.75
N VAL A 189 -12.87 -11.33 -21.30
CA VAL A 189 -11.88 -11.07 -20.25
C VAL A 189 -12.54 -11.20 -18.87
N GLY A 190 -11.99 -12.10 -18.05
CA GLY A 190 -12.31 -12.20 -16.63
C GLY A 190 -11.20 -11.57 -15.80
N LEU A 191 -11.47 -10.46 -15.13
CA LEU A 191 -10.46 -9.73 -14.38
C LEU A 191 -10.50 -10.11 -12.90
N GLY A 192 -9.48 -10.81 -12.41
CA GLY A 192 -9.34 -11.17 -10.99
C GLY A 192 -8.83 -9.98 -10.17
N LEU A 193 -9.50 -9.72 -9.05
CA LEU A 193 -9.10 -8.68 -8.09
C LEU A 193 -8.49 -9.34 -6.85
N ALA A 194 -7.19 -9.17 -6.65
CA ALA A 194 -6.53 -9.65 -5.43
C ALA A 194 -6.90 -8.72 -4.25
N ILE A 195 -7.72 -9.20 -3.34
CA ILE A 195 -8.18 -8.45 -2.17
C ILE A 195 -7.59 -9.10 -0.93
N ASP A 196 -6.76 -8.36 -0.24
CA ASP A 196 -6.14 -8.78 1.02
C ASP A 196 -6.96 -8.22 2.18
N LEU A 197 -7.48 -9.11 3.01
CA LEU A 197 -8.33 -8.77 4.15
C LEU A 197 -7.58 -9.06 5.45
N ALA A 198 -7.39 -8.03 6.27
CA ALA A 198 -6.93 -8.19 7.64
C ALA A 198 -8.12 -8.59 8.53
N LYS A 199 -7.95 -9.63 9.33
CA LYS A 199 -8.95 -10.06 10.31
C LYS A 199 -8.65 -9.49 11.69
N GLU A 200 -9.64 -9.54 12.58
CA GLU A 200 -9.53 -9.03 13.95
C GLU A 200 -8.48 -9.78 14.78
N ASP A 201 -8.24 -11.04 14.47
CA ASP A 201 -7.22 -11.88 15.11
C ASP A 201 -5.80 -11.60 14.62
N GLY A 202 -5.61 -10.62 13.72
CA GLY A 202 -4.32 -10.28 13.13
C GLY A 202 -3.95 -11.14 11.92
N SER A 203 -4.70 -12.20 11.63
CA SER A 203 -4.46 -13.02 10.43
C SER A 203 -4.89 -12.29 9.17
N ARG A 204 -4.40 -12.75 8.02
CA ARG A 204 -4.75 -12.17 6.71
C ARG A 204 -5.37 -13.24 5.81
N GLN A 205 -6.31 -12.81 5.00
CA GLN A 205 -6.98 -13.68 4.05
C GLN A 205 -6.95 -13.03 2.66
N LEU A 206 -6.39 -13.74 1.69
CA LEU A 206 -6.42 -13.31 0.29
C LEU A 206 -7.64 -13.91 -0.40
N LEU A 207 -8.44 -13.04 -1.02
CA LEU A 207 -9.55 -13.43 -1.90
C LEU A 207 -9.29 -12.88 -3.29
N VAL A 208 -9.66 -13.64 -4.32
CA VAL A 208 -9.48 -13.19 -5.71
C VAL A 208 -10.82 -13.36 -6.47
N PRO A 209 -11.83 -12.53 -6.16
CA PRO A 209 -13.06 -12.54 -6.96
C PRO A 209 -12.79 -12.03 -8.37
N ASN A 210 -13.69 -12.38 -9.29
CA ASN A 210 -13.54 -12.11 -10.72
C ASN A 210 -14.63 -11.17 -11.21
N ILE A 211 -14.25 -10.10 -11.91
CA ILE A 211 -15.17 -9.27 -12.70
C ILE A 211 -15.31 -9.98 -14.06
N LYS A 212 -16.44 -10.64 -14.25
CA LYS A 212 -16.75 -11.35 -15.50
C LYS A 212 -17.08 -10.36 -16.61
N PHE A 213 -16.70 -10.69 -17.83
CA PHE A 213 -17.00 -9.89 -19.01
C PHE A 213 -16.48 -8.45 -18.91
N ALA A 214 -15.28 -8.27 -18.31
CA ALA A 214 -14.72 -6.94 -18.07
C ALA A 214 -14.47 -6.15 -19.37
N ASP A 215 -14.27 -6.84 -20.48
CA ASP A 215 -14.04 -6.28 -21.81
C ASP A 215 -15.25 -5.53 -22.37
N VAL A 216 -16.49 -5.97 -22.05
CA VAL A 216 -17.70 -5.37 -22.63
C VAL A 216 -18.30 -4.27 -21.76
N LEU A 217 -17.86 -4.13 -20.52
CA LEU A 217 -18.36 -3.11 -19.60
C LEU A 217 -17.86 -1.71 -20.03
N ASP A 218 -18.69 -0.69 -19.85
CA ASP A 218 -18.20 0.70 -19.84
C ASP A 218 -17.54 1.01 -18.48
N PHE A 219 -16.91 2.16 -18.36
CA PHE A 219 -16.15 2.50 -17.14
C PHE A 219 -17.06 2.61 -15.90
N ALA A 220 -18.27 3.15 -16.04
CA ALA A 220 -19.20 3.30 -14.92
C ALA A 220 -19.70 1.94 -14.42
N GLN A 221 -20.03 1.04 -15.34
CA GLN A 221 -20.44 -0.33 -15.04
C GLN A 221 -19.28 -1.10 -14.39
N PHE A 222 -18.07 -0.95 -14.93
CA PHE A 222 -16.87 -1.59 -14.39
C PHE A 222 -16.60 -1.11 -12.95
N TRP A 223 -16.59 0.21 -12.74
CA TRP A 223 -16.40 0.82 -11.43
C TRP A 223 -17.42 0.32 -10.40
N SER A 224 -18.70 0.34 -10.77
CA SER A 224 -19.79 -0.12 -9.92
C SER A 224 -19.63 -1.62 -9.55
N THR A 225 -19.28 -2.45 -10.52
CA THR A 225 -19.07 -3.91 -10.32
C THR A 225 -17.86 -4.14 -9.40
N TYR A 226 -16.77 -3.40 -9.62
CA TYR A 226 -15.57 -3.46 -8.78
C TYR A 226 -15.89 -3.13 -7.32
N ASP A 227 -16.57 -1.99 -7.09
CA ASP A 227 -16.91 -1.54 -5.73
C ASP A 227 -17.87 -2.52 -5.04
N ASP A 228 -18.82 -3.09 -5.78
CA ASP A 228 -19.72 -4.11 -5.25
C ASP A 228 -18.96 -5.38 -4.83
N LEU A 229 -18.04 -5.86 -5.67
CA LEU A 229 -17.21 -7.03 -5.34
C LEU A 229 -16.35 -6.79 -4.10
N VAL A 230 -15.70 -5.62 -4.00
CA VAL A 230 -14.87 -5.27 -2.83
C VAL A 230 -15.74 -5.19 -1.58
N ARG A 231 -16.90 -4.57 -1.67
CA ARG A 231 -17.86 -4.46 -0.56
C ARG A 231 -18.33 -5.83 -0.07
N ARG A 232 -18.69 -6.72 -1.00
CA ARG A 232 -19.12 -8.10 -0.67
C ARG A 232 -17.97 -8.92 -0.08
N ALA A 233 -16.76 -8.75 -0.61
CA ALA A 233 -15.56 -9.42 -0.08
C ALA A 233 -15.34 -9.05 1.39
N ARG A 234 -15.37 -7.75 1.68
CA ARG A 234 -15.18 -7.24 3.04
C ARG A 234 -16.30 -7.68 4.01
N ALA A 235 -17.48 -7.86 3.50
CA ALA A 235 -18.65 -8.32 4.29
C ALA A 235 -18.71 -9.85 4.42
N GLY A 236 -17.77 -10.60 3.84
CA GLY A 236 -17.80 -12.06 3.83
C GLY A 236 -18.96 -12.65 3.01
N LYS A 237 -19.52 -11.88 2.06
CA LYS A 237 -20.72 -12.24 1.29
C LYS A 237 -20.41 -12.60 -0.17
N LEU A 238 -19.18 -13.03 -0.47
CA LEU A 238 -18.88 -13.56 -1.79
C LEU A 238 -19.47 -14.96 -1.94
N VAL A 239 -20.29 -15.15 -2.96
CA VAL A 239 -20.79 -16.48 -3.36
C VAL A 239 -19.71 -17.12 -4.24
N VAL A 240 -19.29 -18.34 -3.87
CA VAL A 240 -18.29 -19.13 -4.61
C VAL A 240 -18.93 -19.85 -5.78
#